data_c26dafb3ee261c32fc9e4680ab3fa944
#
_entry.id   c26dafb3ee261c32fc9e4680ab3fa944
#
_cell.length_a   1.000
_cell.length_b   1.000
_cell.length_c   1.000
_cell.angle_alpha   90.00
_cell.angle_beta   90.00
_cell.angle_gamma   90.00
#
_symmetry.space_group_name_H-M   'P 1'
#
loop_
_entity.id
_entity.type
_entity.pdbx_description
1 polymer ?
#
loop_
_entity_poly.entity_id
_entity_poly.type
_entity_poly.pdbx_seq_one_letter_code
_entity_poly.pdbx_strand_id
1 'polypeptide(L)'
;MIKAPIHYQNIQEVTGLYLGGEETPVSVVQHFLERIDSLDASYLSYAAVMADQALEQAETLSKELRDGQIRGPLHGIPVAVKDLCSTTGVRTMGGTAVLEENIPDYDSTVVSRLKTAGAVILGKLNLTEGAMGGYNPKRSIPKNPWDTDKWAGSSSSGSGVATALGLCTGSLGSDTGGSIRFPSSACGLVGIKPTYGRVSRFGVLDLAQTLDHVGPMTRDVRDAALILAVISGFDENDLTTVPNIAPTFNDIENTNLDGVTIGYSEHYSEDGVDGEIIKATRNVLEILQHHGATIKNIELDDIDSFLPAWKTLCTAEAFNAHSSFFPERALEYGLWFRGWLEHGLSVTSQEYIDASRQRVLCNGKLRKSFVGIDAMISPTVTKPAHYVDDSIGYGPMDDRRGTSFQRFTVPFDYNGYPTVTVPSGLNKDGLPLSIQVSGHPLSEPMLCRIARTYEKSLGLTNFHPNLEG
;
A
#
# COMPACT_ATOMS: atom_id res chain seq x y z
N MET A 1 -30.37 -10.71 3.78
CA MET A 1 -28.98 -10.59 4.27
C MET A 1 -28.92 -9.32 5.11
N ILE A 2 -28.30 -9.36 6.27
CA ILE A 2 -28.05 -8.14 7.07
C ILE A 2 -27.04 -7.32 6.28
N LYS A 3 -27.36 -6.04 5.99
CA LYS A 3 -26.47 -5.11 5.27
C LYS A 3 -25.25 -4.84 6.17
N ALA A 4 -24.05 -4.90 5.62
CA ALA A 4 -22.84 -4.57 6.39
C ALA A 4 -22.91 -3.14 6.94
N PRO A 5 -22.34 -2.88 8.13
CA PRO A 5 -22.22 -1.51 8.64
C PRO A 5 -21.56 -0.60 7.60
N ILE A 6 -21.95 0.67 7.55
CA ILE A 6 -21.53 1.62 6.50
C ILE A 6 -20.02 1.74 6.37
N HIS A 7 -19.29 1.65 7.47
CA HIS A 7 -17.82 1.73 7.49
C HIS A 7 -17.11 0.49 6.87
N TYR A 8 -17.85 -0.61 6.63
CA TYR A 8 -17.35 -1.78 5.89
C TYR A 8 -17.97 -1.93 4.49
N GLN A 9 -18.90 -1.03 4.10
CA GLN A 9 -19.40 -0.99 2.72
C GLN A 9 -18.32 -0.51 1.76
N ASN A 10 -18.37 -1.00 0.51
CA ASN A 10 -17.47 -0.55 -0.55
C ASN A 10 -17.95 0.77 -1.16
N ILE A 11 -17.11 1.39 -1.99
CA ILE A 11 -17.40 2.69 -2.62
C ILE A 11 -18.72 2.66 -3.42
N GLN A 12 -18.97 1.57 -4.16
CA GLN A 12 -20.19 1.45 -4.96
C GLN A 12 -21.45 1.36 -4.06
N GLU A 13 -21.38 0.64 -2.95
CA GLU A 13 -22.47 0.54 -1.99
C GLU A 13 -22.76 1.88 -1.33
N VAL A 14 -21.74 2.60 -0.88
CA VAL A 14 -21.88 3.95 -0.30
C VAL A 14 -22.46 4.93 -1.32
N THR A 15 -21.94 4.91 -2.56
CA THR A 15 -22.51 5.73 -3.67
C THR A 15 -23.97 5.41 -3.92
N GLY A 16 -24.35 4.12 -3.83
CA GLY A 16 -25.75 3.69 -3.95
C GLY A 16 -26.66 4.30 -2.89
N LEU A 17 -26.18 4.41 -1.63
CA LEU A 17 -26.91 5.10 -0.55
C LEU A 17 -27.12 6.58 -0.83
N TYR A 18 -26.13 7.25 -1.38
CA TYR A 18 -26.24 8.67 -1.78
C TYR A 18 -27.28 8.87 -2.88
N LEU A 19 -27.23 8.05 -3.92
CA LEU A 19 -28.19 8.14 -5.05
C LEU A 19 -29.60 7.73 -4.66
N GLY A 20 -29.73 6.82 -3.68
CA GLY A 20 -31.01 6.41 -3.09
C GLY A 20 -31.59 7.41 -2.10
N GLY A 21 -30.83 8.42 -1.68
CA GLY A 21 -31.21 9.40 -0.66
C GLY A 21 -31.28 8.81 0.76
N GLU A 22 -30.68 7.64 0.98
CA GLU A 22 -30.60 6.98 2.29
C GLU A 22 -29.55 7.65 3.17
N GLU A 23 -28.45 8.12 2.57
CA GLU A 23 -27.34 8.80 3.24
C GLU A 23 -26.90 10.05 2.45
N THR A 24 -26.06 10.85 3.11
CA THR A 24 -25.41 12.04 2.53
C THR A 24 -23.89 11.99 2.78
N PRO A 25 -23.07 12.69 1.96
CA PRO A 25 -21.65 12.85 2.30
C PRO A 25 -21.40 13.31 3.73
N VAL A 26 -22.23 14.23 4.26
CA VAL A 26 -22.10 14.70 5.66
C VAL A 26 -22.36 13.57 6.65
N SER A 27 -23.48 12.82 6.52
CA SER A 27 -23.82 11.75 7.48
C SER A 27 -22.77 10.64 7.47
N VAL A 28 -22.25 10.27 6.29
CA VAL A 28 -21.21 9.25 6.17
C VAL A 28 -19.88 9.74 6.74
N VAL A 29 -19.43 10.94 6.43
CA VAL A 29 -18.17 11.50 6.98
C VAL A 29 -18.26 11.62 8.49
N GLN A 30 -19.40 12.09 9.03
CA GLN A 30 -19.62 12.15 10.47
C GLN A 30 -19.51 10.78 11.13
N HIS A 31 -20.13 9.74 10.54
CA HIS A 31 -20.02 8.36 11.03
C HIS A 31 -18.56 7.88 11.09
N PHE A 32 -17.73 8.17 10.06
CA PHE A 32 -16.32 7.80 10.09
C PHE A 32 -15.52 8.59 11.13
N LEU A 33 -15.79 9.88 11.32
CA LEU A 33 -15.13 10.70 12.34
C LEU A 33 -15.47 10.23 13.76
N GLU A 34 -16.74 9.91 14.04
CA GLU A 34 -17.16 9.32 15.32
C GLU A 34 -16.48 7.98 15.58
N ARG A 35 -16.33 7.15 14.54
CA ARG A 35 -15.62 5.88 14.64
C ARG A 35 -14.12 6.06 14.87
N ILE A 36 -13.47 7.04 14.23
CA ILE A 36 -12.08 7.40 14.50
C ILE A 36 -11.92 7.83 15.98
N ASP A 37 -12.78 8.70 16.46
CA ASP A 37 -12.76 9.18 17.86
C ASP A 37 -12.89 8.02 18.87
N SER A 38 -13.75 7.05 18.56
CA SER A 38 -14.01 5.91 19.45
C SER A 38 -12.88 4.85 19.46
N LEU A 39 -12.17 4.64 18.35
CA LEU A 39 -11.26 3.50 18.20
C LEU A 39 -9.79 3.88 18.06
N ASP A 40 -9.47 5.01 17.40
CA ASP A 40 -8.08 5.27 16.99
C ASP A 40 -7.13 5.51 18.16
N ALA A 41 -7.62 5.96 19.30
CA ALA A 41 -6.82 6.08 20.54
C ALA A 41 -6.20 4.73 20.98
N SER A 42 -6.85 3.61 20.64
CA SER A 42 -6.36 2.26 20.94
C SER A 42 -5.45 1.68 19.85
N TYR A 43 -5.61 2.13 18.59
CA TYR A 43 -4.91 1.57 17.43
C TYR A 43 -3.85 2.49 16.81
N LEU A 44 -3.91 3.80 17.10
CA LEU A 44 -2.87 4.78 16.79
C LEU A 44 -2.57 4.91 15.27
N SER A 45 -3.59 4.76 14.43
CA SER A 45 -3.43 4.76 12.99
C SER A 45 -3.32 6.15 12.38
N TYR A 46 -3.91 7.18 13.01
CA TYR A 46 -3.88 8.56 12.52
C TYR A 46 -2.72 9.36 13.14
N ALA A 47 -1.99 10.09 12.32
CA ALA A 47 -1.03 11.13 12.71
C ALA A 47 -1.75 12.48 12.93
N ALA A 48 -2.79 12.74 12.14
CA ALA A 48 -3.66 13.90 12.27
C ALA A 48 -5.04 13.62 11.67
N VAL A 49 -6.10 13.95 12.40
CA VAL A 49 -7.48 13.91 11.91
C VAL A 49 -7.88 15.30 11.45
N MET A 50 -8.51 15.42 10.27
CA MET A 50 -8.90 16.67 9.61
C MET A 50 -10.42 16.89 9.73
N ALA A 51 -10.98 16.78 10.96
CA ALA A 51 -12.43 16.71 11.17
C ALA A 51 -13.17 17.93 10.58
N ASP A 52 -12.72 19.15 10.90
CA ASP A 52 -13.40 20.38 10.45
C ASP A 52 -13.35 20.52 8.92
N GLN A 53 -12.17 20.30 8.31
CA GLN A 53 -12.02 20.37 6.85
C GLN A 53 -12.82 19.27 6.13
N ALA A 54 -12.87 18.06 6.72
CA ALA A 54 -13.62 16.93 6.16
C ALA A 54 -15.12 17.22 6.18
N LEU A 55 -15.66 17.79 7.26
CA LEU A 55 -17.07 18.17 7.35
C LEU A 55 -17.42 19.31 6.39
N GLU A 56 -16.62 20.37 6.31
CA GLU A 56 -16.80 21.47 5.36
C GLU A 56 -16.83 20.96 3.90
N GLN A 57 -15.90 20.08 3.55
CA GLN A 57 -15.87 19.43 2.24
C GLN A 57 -17.12 18.57 2.00
N ALA A 58 -17.54 17.79 3.00
CA ALA A 58 -18.73 16.95 2.91
C ALA A 58 -20.02 17.77 2.76
N GLU A 59 -20.14 18.92 3.43
CA GLU A 59 -21.26 19.86 3.25
C GLU A 59 -21.34 20.38 1.81
N THR A 60 -20.20 20.78 1.24
CA THR A 60 -20.09 21.22 -0.15
C THR A 60 -20.55 20.12 -1.11
N LEU A 61 -20.02 18.90 -0.93
CA LEU A 61 -20.37 17.75 -1.79
C LEU A 61 -21.83 17.33 -1.61
N SER A 62 -22.38 17.43 -0.39
CA SER A 62 -23.80 17.17 -0.14
C SER A 62 -24.72 18.15 -0.86
N LYS A 63 -24.30 19.43 -0.98
CA LYS A 63 -25.04 20.42 -1.76
C LYS A 63 -24.95 20.12 -3.26
N GLU A 64 -23.74 19.84 -3.75
CA GLU A 64 -23.55 19.45 -5.16
C GLU A 64 -24.39 18.23 -5.54
N LEU A 65 -24.43 17.20 -4.68
CA LEU A 65 -25.24 15.99 -4.89
C LEU A 65 -26.73 16.33 -5.02
N ARG A 66 -27.28 17.19 -4.12
CA ARG A 66 -28.67 17.65 -4.20
C ARG A 66 -28.96 18.42 -5.48
N ASP A 67 -27.99 19.19 -5.99
CA ASP A 67 -28.07 19.93 -7.22
C ASP A 67 -27.84 19.06 -8.49
N GLY A 68 -27.69 17.71 -8.30
CA GLY A 68 -27.44 16.75 -9.37
C GLY A 68 -26.01 16.80 -9.94
N GLN A 69 -25.08 17.44 -9.23
CA GLN A 69 -23.69 17.58 -9.63
C GLN A 69 -22.84 16.52 -8.93
N ILE A 70 -22.18 15.66 -9.69
CA ILE A 70 -21.25 14.63 -9.20
C ILE A 70 -19.87 14.91 -9.77
N ARG A 71 -18.87 15.17 -8.92
CA ARG A 71 -17.50 15.49 -9.37
C ARG A 71 -16.81 14.31 -10.04
N GLY A 72 -17.06 13.11 -9.52
CA GLY A 72 -16.39 11.90 -10.01
C GLY A 72 -16.76 10.65 -9.20
N PRO A 73 -16.07 9.55 -9.43
CA PRO A 73 -16.41 8.25 -8.83
C PRO A 73 -16.17 8.16 -7.31
N LEU A 74 -15.50 9.15 -6.74
CA LEU A 74 -15.25 9.24 -5.30
C LEU A 74 -16.08 10.33 -4.60
N HIS A 75 -17.14 10.85 -5.25
CA HIS A 75 -17.96 11.94 -4.71
C HIS A 75 -18.52 11.60 -3.32
N GLY A 76 -18.05 12.32 -2.30
CA GLY A 76 -18.44 12.14 -0.90
C GLY A 76 -17.80 10.94 -0.19
N ILE A 77 -16.89 10.21 -0.84
CA ILE A 77 -16.24 9.01 -0.27
C ILE A 77 -15.12 9.42 0.69
N PRO A 78 -15.19 8.98 1.98
CA PRO A 78 -14.15 9.27 2.97
C PRO A 78 -12.91 8.40 2.76
N VAL A 79 -11.77 9.05 2.50
CA VAL A 79 -10.46 8.40 2.33
C VAL A 79 -9.43 9.04 3.25
N ALA A 80 -8.29 8.36 3.45
CA ALA A 80 -7.19 8.92 4.21
C ALA A 80 -5.87 8.72 3.47
N VAL A 81 -4.86 9.53 3.77
CA VAL A 81 -3.58 9.49 3.07
C VAL A 81 -2.41 9.32 4.04
N LYS A 82 -1.42 8.52 3.66
CA LYS A 82 -0.18 8.38 4.42
C LYS A 82 0.46 9.74 4.67
N ASP A 83 0.99 9.96 5.86
CA ASP A 83 1.54 11.24 6.30
C ASP A 83 2.89 11.61 5.63
N LEU A 84 3.03 11.29 4.38
CA LEU A 84 4.07 11.78 3.47
C LEU A 84 3.47 12.49 2.24
N CYS A 85 2.15 12.41 2.03
CA CYS A 85 1.47 13.13 0.97
C CYS A 85 1.19 14.56 1.44
N SER A 86 1.85 15.56 0.85
CA SER A 86 1.59 16.98 1.14
C SER A 86 0.12 17.30 0.98
N THR A 87 -0.44 17.96 2.00
CA THR A 87 -1.84 18.36 2.05
C THR A 87 -1.90 19.81 2.53
N THR A 88 -2.47 20.69 1.73
CA THR A 88 -2.52 22.14 1.97
C THR A 88 -3.01 22.46 3.38
N GLY A 89 -2.21 23.23 4.13
CA GLY A 89 -2.54 23.68 5.49
C GLY A 89 -2.52 22.58 6.55
N VAL A 90 -2.09 21.37 6.23
CA VAL A 90 -2.06 20.23 7.15
C VAL A 90 -0.63 19.73 7.33
N ARG A 91 -0.21 19.61 8.58
CA ARG A 91 1.11 19.10 8.92
C ARG A 91 1.40 17.78 8.21
N THR A 92 2.58 17.67 7.58
CA THR A 92 3.05 16.48 6.85
C THR A 92 4.47 16.15 7.30
N MET A 93 4.63 15.10 8.10
CA MET A 93 5.84 14.85 8.88
C MET A 93 6.69 13.69 8.37
N GLY A 94 6.15 12.80 7.54
CA GLY A 94 6.88 11.59 7.14
C GLY A 94 7.28 10.68 8.31
N GLY A 95 6.54 10.74 9.43
CA GLY A 95 6.86 10.00 10.65
C GLY A 95 8.08 10.51 11.44
N THR A 96 8.74 11.59 11.00
CA THR A 96 9.96 12.11 11.61
C THR A 96 9.72 13.37 12.47
N ALA A 97 10.64 13.68 13.39
CA ALA A 97 10.58 14.90 14.18
C ALA A 97 11.20 16.12 13.46
N VAL A 98 12.10 15.90 12.49
CA VAL A 98 12.73 17.03 11.77
C VAL A 98 11.74 17.82 10.88
N LEU A 99 10.59 17.22 10.56
CA LEU A 99 9.51 17.84 9.79
C LEU A 99 8.29 18.20 10.66
N GLU A 100 8.45 18.31 11.99
CA GLU A 100 7.35 18.59 12.90
C GLU A 100 6.59 19.90 12.59
N GLU A 101 7.28 20.89 12.06
CA GLU A 101 6.71 22.20 11.69
C GLU A 101 6.40 22.31 10.16
N ASN A 102 6.53 21.22 9.42
CA ASN A 102 6.29 21.23 7.98
C ASN A 102 4.77 21.24 7.67
N ILE A 103 4.27 22.42 7.29
CA ILE A 103 2.87 22.63 6.85
C ILE A 103 2.90 23.08 5.37
N PRO A 104 2.67 22.17 4.42
CA PRO A 104 2.65 22.52 3.01
C PRO A 104 1.55 23.54 2.67
N ASP A 105 1.85 24.45 1.73
CA ASP A 105 0.90 25.39 1.13
C ASP A 105 0.31 24.87 -0.19
N TYR A 106 0.59 23.61 -0.52
CA TYR A 106 0.11 22.90 -1.71
C TYR A 106 -0.29 21.47 -1.40
N ASP A 107 -1.14 20.90 -2.24
CA ASP A 107 -1.49 19.49 -2.26
C ASP A 107 -0.52 18.71 -3.15
N SER A 108 -0.09 17.52 -2.73
CA SER A 108 0.51 16.57 -3.65
C SER A 108 -0.47 16.23 -4.78
N THR A 109 0.05 15.83 -5.94
CA THR A 109 -0.81 15.48 -7.10
C THR A 109 -1.85 14.42 -6.75
N VAL A 110 -1.48 13.41 -5.95
CA VAL A 110 -2.43 12.36 -5.54
C VAL A 110 -3.56 12.92 -4.66
N VAL A 111 -3.27 13.84 -3.75
CA VAL A 111 -4.28 14.50 -2.90
C VAL A 111 -5.18 15.39 -3.74
N SER A 112 -4.61 16.19 -4.66
CA SER A 112 -5.37 17.05 -5.58
C SER A 112 -6.34 16.24 -6.46
N ARG A 113 -5.87 15.11 -7.01
CA ARG A 113 -6.71 14.21 -7.83
C ARG A 113 -7.83 13.57 -7.04
N LEU A 114 -7.58 13.12 -5.81
CA LEU A 114 -8.63 12.60 -4.92
C LEU A 114 -9.70 13.65 -4.64
N LYS A 115 -9.30 14.87 -4.25
CA LYS A 115 -10.23 16.00 -4.01
C LYS A 115 -11.02 16.36 -5.26
N THR A 116 -10.38 16.40 -6.43
CA THR A 116 -11.03 16.68 -7.72
C THR A 116 -12.07 15.63 -8.08
N ALA A 117 -11.82 14.36 -7.77
CA ALA A 117 -12.78 13.28 -7.96
C ALA A 117 -13.90 13.24 -6.89
N GLY A 118 -13.87 14.16 -5.93
CA GLY A 118 -14.88 14.32 -4.89
C GLY A 118 -14.61 13.51 -3.61
N ALA A 119 -13.43 12.93 -3.43
CA ALA A 119 -13.10 12.24 -2.19
C ALA A 119 -12.96 13.23 -1.03
N VAL A 120 -13.39 12.83 0.17
CA VAL A 120 -13.21 13.59 1.41
C VAL A 120 -11.99 13.05 2.15
N ILE A 121 -10.99 13.90 2.40
CA ILE A 121 -9.76 13.48 3.11
C ILE A 121 -10.02 13.59 4.60
N LEU A 122 -10.09 12.44 5.29
CA LEU A 122 -10.33 12.37 6.75
C LEU A 122 -9.10 12.74 7.58
N GLY A 123 -7.90 12.53 7.03
CA GLY A 123 -6.67 12.80 7.78
C GLY A 123 -5.43 12.19 7.18
N LYS A 124 -4.35 12.32 7.96
CA LYS A 124 -3.00 11.84 7.70
C LYS A 124 -2.74 10.60 8.53
N LEU A 125 -2.22 9.55 7.91
CA LEU A 125 -2.03 8.23 8.54
C LEU A 125 -0.57 8.01 8.95
N ASN A 126 -0.39 7.46 10.15
CA ASN A 126 0.91 7.15 10.71
C ASN A 126 1.72 6.18 9.84
N LEU A 127 3.03 6.28 9.95
CA LEU A 127 3.99 5.46 9.22
C LEU A 127 5.26 5.28 10.04
N THR A 128 6.08 4.30 9.66
CA THR A 128 7.46 4.20 10.16
C THR A 128 8.28 5.40 9.70
N GLU A 129 9.24 5.82 10.49
CA GLU A 129 10.03 7.03 10.24
C GLU A 129 10.69 7.04 8.86
N GLY A 130 10.54 8.16 8.14
CA GLY A 130 11.09 8.34 6.80
C GLY A 130 10.58 7.32 5.79
N ALA A 131 9.39 6.74 6.00
CA ALA A 131 8.81 5.67 5.19
C ALA A 131 9.67 4.39 5.10
N MET A 132 10.61 4.17 6.03
CA MET A 132 11.51 3.01 5.99
C MET A 132 11.22 1.98 7.09
N GLY A 133 11.80 2.10 8.25
CA GLY A 133 11.65 1.15 9.36
C GLY A 133 11.89 1.83 10.70
N GLY A 134 11.35 1.19 11.76
CA GLY A 134 11.31 1.79 13.10
C GLY A 134 10.42 3.02 13.16
N TYR A 135 10.27 3.56 14.34
CA TYR A 135 9.47 4.76 14.61
C TYR A 135 10.31 5.80 15.34
N ASN A 136 10.02 7.06 15.10
CA ASN A 136 10.56 8.13 15.92
C ASN A 136 9.93 8.06 17.32
N PRO A 137 10.68 8.20 18.43
CA PRO A 137 10.11 8.16 19.78
C PRO A 137 9.02 9.20 20.07
N LYS A 138 8.90 10.23 19.24
CA LYS A 138 7.81 11.22 19.32
C LYS A 138 6.55 10.78 18.55
N ARG A 139 6.52 9.60 17.96
CA ARG A 139 5.40 9.08 17.15
C ARG A 139 4.94 7.74 17.70
N SER A 140 3.66 7.48 17.57
CA SER A 140 3.05 6.23 18.03
C SER A 140 3.25 5.09 17.04
N ILE A 141 3.30 3.86 17.54
CA ILE A 141 3.34 2.63 16.74
C ILE A 141 1.90 2.18 16.47
N PRO A 142 1.41 2.19 15.21
CA PRO A 142 0.11 1.63 14.88
C PRO A 142 0.01 0.15 15.23
N LYS A 143 -1.08 -0.24 15.86
CA LYS A 143 -1.32 -1.60 16.33
C LYS A 143 -2.13 -2.41 15.34
N ASN A 144 -1.69 -3.64 15.09
CA ASN A 144 -2.40 -4.54 14.17
C ASN A 144 -3.80 -4.85 14.69
N PRO A 145 -4.86 -4.63 13.89
CA PRO A 145 -6.24 -4.84 14.33
C PRO A 145 -6.66 -6.31 14.48
N TRP A 146 -5.86 -7.26 13.99
CA TRP A 146 -6.09 -8.69 14.17
C TRP A 146 -5.47 -9.23 15.46
N ASP A 147 -4.37 -8.62 15.90
CA ASP A 147 -3.68 -8.91 17.16
C ASP A 147 -2.74 -7.72 17.46
N THR A 148 -3.02 -6.98 18.52
CA THR A 148 -2.31 -5.73 18.86
C THR A 148 -0.84 -5.90 19.19
N ASP A 149 -0.39 -7.13 19.47
CA ASP A 149 1.00 -7.46 19.73
C ASP A 149 1.78 -7.84 18.46
N LYS A 150 1.09 -7.87 17.31
CA LYS A 150 1.69 -8.23 16.03
C LYS A 150 2.00 -7.00 15.18
N TRP A 151 2.96 -7.20 14.31
CA TRP A 151 3.36 -6.21 13.32
C TRP A 151 2.21 -5.85 12.37
N ALA A 152 1.94 -4.56 12.24
CA ALA A 152 0.91 -4.04 11.34
C ALA A 152 1.40 -3.80 9.89
N GLY A 153 2.61 -4.27 9.60
CA GLY A 153 3.28 -3.93 8.33
C GLY A 153 4.07 -2.62 8.42
N SER A 154 5.02 -2.45 7.52
CA SER A 154 5.78 -1.21 7.31
C SER A 154 5.89 -0.93 5.81
N SER A 155 6.07 0.33 5.41
CA SER A 155 6.06 1.53 6.22
C SER A 155 4.67 2.16 6.37
N SER A 156 3.66 1.77 5.54
CA SER A 156 2.31 2.35 5.56
C SER A 156 1.43 1.69 6.63
N SER A 157 1.96 1.56 7.87
CA SER A 157 1.30 0.85 8.97
C SER A 157 -0.05 1.47 9.35
N GLY A 158 -0.12 2.79 9.51
CA GLY A 158 -1.38 3.48 9.80
C GLY A 158 -2.41 3.33 8.67
N SER A 159 -1.95 3.32 7.39
CA SER A 159 -2.84 3.08 6.25
C SER A 159 -3.47 1.69 6.31
N GLY A 160 -2.67 0.67 6.63
CA GLY A 160 -3.17 -0.70 6.84
C GLY A 160 -4.17 -0.78 7.98
N VAL A 161 -3.81 -0.26 9.14
CA VAL A 161 -4.64 -0.31 10.35
C VAL A 161 -5.96 0.45 10.18
N ALA A 162 -5.92 1.71 9.72
CA ALA A 162 -7.13 2.53 9.53
C ALA A 162 -8.10 1.89 8.55
N THR A 163 -7.60 1.35 7.42
CA THR A 163 -8.45 0.72 6.39
C THR A 163 -9.07 -0.57 6.89
N ALA A 164 -8.31 -1.42 7.61
CA ALA A 164 -8.83 -2.69 8.14
C ALA A 164 -9.88 -2.48 9.23
N LEU A 165 -9.73 -1.44 10.05
CA LEU A 165 -10.71 -1.08 11.10
C LEU A 165 -11.95 -0.36 10.56
N GLY A 166 -12.03 -0.05 9.25
CA GLY A 166 -13.11 0.78 8.72
C GLY A 166 -13.08 2.21 9.26
N LEU A 167 -11.89 2.80 9.48
CA LEU A 167 -11.72 4.21 9.84
C LEU A 167 -11.57 5.11 8.60
N CYS A 168 -11.56 4.51 7.42
CA CYS A 168 -11.70 5.11 6.11
C CYS A 168 -12.20 4.04 5.13
N THR A 169 -12.77 4.45 4.00
CA THR A 169 -13.19 3.51 2.95
C THR A 169 -11.97 2.91 2.24
N GLY A 170 -10.95 3.72 2.04
CA GLY A 170 -9.65 3.32 1.50
C GLY A 170 -8.58 4.34 1.84
N SER A 171 -7.33 3.95 1.71
CA SER A 171 -6.18 4.81 2.01
C SER A 171 -5.11 4.77 0.93
N LEU A 172 -4.22 5.78 0.93
CA LEU A 172 -2.99 5.73 0.14
C LEU A 172 -1.83 5.27 1.02
N GLY A 173 -0.98 4.42 0.44
CA GLY A 173 0.33 4.05 0.94
C GLY A 173 1.43 4.40 -0.05
N SER A 174 2.69 4.19 0.33
CA SER A 174 3.84 4.19 -0.56
C SER A 174 4.60 2.88 -0.47
N ASP A 175 5.36 2.52 -1.50
CA ASP A 175 6.09 1.25 -1.58
C ASP A 175 7.45 1.47 -2.26
N THR A 176 8.52 1.11 -1.55
CA THR A 176 9.91 1.24 -1.98
C THR A 176 10.62 -0.12 -1.89
N GLY A 177 10.05 -1.03 -1.09
CA GLY A 177 10.56 -2.38 -0.86
C GLY A 177 9.49 -3.30 -0.30
N GLY A 178 8.19 -2.91 -0.40
CA GLY A 178 7.05 -3.66 0.11
C GLY A 178 6.07 -2.84 0.96
N SER A 179 6.22 -1.52 1.04
CA SER A 179 5.52 -0.72 2.06
C SER A 179 4.03 -0.43 1.80
N ILE A 180 3.45 -0.84 0.67
CA ILE A 180 2.00 -1.05 0.45
C ILE A 180 1.67 -2.51 0.77
N ARG A 181 2.46 -3.43 0.23
CA ARG A 181 2.20 -4.87 0.22
C ARG A 181 2.31 -5.51 1.60
N PHE A 182 3.31 -5.13 2.40
CA PHE A 182 3.47 -5.63 3.78
C PHE A 182 2.30 -5.24 4.69
N PRO A 183 1.89 -3.97 4.81
CA PRO A 183 0.74 -3.64 5.65
C PRO A 183 -0.58 -4.17 5.08
N SER A 184 -0.74 -4.28 3.75
CA SER A 184 -1.89 -4.97 3.18
C SER A 184 -1.93 -6.44 3.58
N SER A 185 -0.78 -7.14 3.54
CA SER A 185 -0.65 -8.51 4.00
C SER A 185 -0.96 -8.66 5.50
N ALA A 186 -0.34 -7.83 6.33
CA ALA A 186 -0.46 -7.92 7.79
C ALA A 186 -1.86 -7.55 8.32
N CYS A 187 -2.57 -6.67 7.62
CA CYS A 187 -3.89 -6.17 8.01
C CYS A 187 -5.05 -6.79 7.22
N GLY A 188 -4.79 -7.76 6.32
CA GLY A 188 -5.83 -8.45 5.56
C GLY A 188 -6.52 -7.58 4.51
N LEU A 189 -5.76 -6.83 3.74
CA LEU A 189 -6.24 -5.86 2.77
C LEU A 189 -5.77 -6.16 1.34
N VAL A 190 -6.45 -5.54 0.39
CA VAL A 190 -5.97 -5.39 -0.98
C VAL A 190 -5.04 -4.17 -1.07
N GLY A 191 -3.85 -4.36 -1.62
CA GLY A 191 -2.91 -3.27 -1.88
C GLY A 191 -2.38 -3.31 -3.30
N ILE A 192 -2.39 -2.20 -4.00
CA ILE A 192 -1.82 -2.11 -5.34
C ILE A 192 -0.55 -1.27 -5.30
N LYS A 193 0.59 -1.91 -5.58
CA LYS A 193 1.80 -1.21 -5.99
C LYS A 193 1.74 -1.09 -7.52
N PRO A 194 1.49 0.10 -8.07
CA PRO A 194 1.32 0.24 -9.52
C PRO A 194 2.66 0.12 -10.28
N THR A 195 2.59 0.19 -11.57
CA THR A 195 3.76 0.40 -12.44
C THR A 195 4.48 1.69 -12.02
N TYR A 196 5.82 1.67 -11.98
CA TYR A 196 6.62 2.87 -11.69
C TYR A 196 6.27 4.01 -12.66
N GLY A 197 6.00 5.19 -12.11
CA GLY A 197 5.55 6.34 -12.88
C GLY A 197 4.06 6.32 -13.30
N ARG A 198 3.28 5.29 -12.93
CA ARG A 198 1.84 5.28 -13.16
C ARG A 198 1.12 6.35 -12.34
N VAL A 199 1.60 6.59 -11.13
CA VAL A 199 1.10 7.57 -10.17
C VAL A 199 2.21 8.56 -9.88
N SER A 200 1.86 9.86 -9.92
CA SER A 200 2.78 10.94 -9.60
C SER A 200 3.22 10.90 -8.13
N ARG A 201 4.49 11.23 -7.91
CA ARG A 201 5.11 11.39 -6.59
C ARG A 201 5.37 12.87 -6.25
N PHE A 202 4.92 13.80 -7.10
CA PHE A 202 5.02 15.22 -6.78
C PHE A 202 4.30 15.56 -5.48
N GLY A 203 5.02 16.18 -4.56
CA GLY A 203 4.51 16.54 -3.24
C GLY A 203 4.40 15.34 -2.27
N VAL A 204 5.00 14.21 -2.60
CA VAL A 204 5.15 13.05 -1.70
C VAL A 204 6.58 13.05 -1.17
N LEU A 205 6.78 12.98 0.14
CA LEU A 205 8.12 12.94 0.74
C LEU A 205 8.85 11.67 0.30
N ASP A 206 10.05 11.84 -0.26
CA ASP A 206 10.84 10.75 -0.80
C ASP A 206 11.47 9.88 0.29
N LEU A 207 11.52 8.56 0.06
CA LEU A 207 12.48 7.65 0.69
C LEU A 207 13.61 7.31 -0.29
N ALA A 208 13.26 6.81 -1.47
CA ALA A 208 14.22 6.47 -2.52
C ALA A 208 13.57 6.70 -3.88
N GLN A 209 13.87 7.84 -4.49
CA GLN A 209 13.19 8.35 -5.67
C GLN A 209 13.13 7.36 -6.84
N THR A 210 14.15 6.53 -7.02
CA THR A 210 14.20 5.57 -8.13
C THR A 210 13.42 4.28 -7.85
N LEU A 211 12.89 4.11 -6.63
CA LEU A 211 12.19 2.91 -6.15
C LEU A 211 10.77 3.21 -5.65
N ASP A 212 10.47 4.46 -5.29
CA ASP A 212 9.23 4.84 -4.64
C ASP A 212 8.01 4.72 -5.58
N HIS A 213 6.93 4.18 -5.02
CA HIS A 213 5.61 4.10 -5.65
C HIS A 213 4.56 4.61 -4.67
N VAL A 214 3.45 5.14 -5.19
CA VAL A 214 2.25 5.47 -4.40
C VAL A 214 1.08 4.67 -4.93
N GLY A 215 0.26 4.11 -4.04
CA GLY A 215 -0.88 3.32 -4.45
C GLY A 215 -1.92 3.11 -3.35
N PRO A 216 -3.11 2.58 -3.72
CA PRO A 216 -4.23 2.38 -2.84
C PRO A 216 -4.10 1.13 -1.97
N MET A 217 -4.71 1.22 -0.79
CA MET A 217 -4.96 0.11 0.14
C MET A 217 -6.43 0.14 0.52
N THR A 218 -7.16 -0.95 0.27
CA THR A 218 -8.61 -1.05 0.43
C THR A 218 -9.01 -2.43 0.95
N ARG A 219 -10.30 -2.62 1.22
CA ARG A 219 -10.84 -3.92 1.65
C ARG A 219 -11.25 -4.83 0.49
N ASP A 220 -11.46 -4.27 -0.72
CA ASP A 220 -11.73 -5.06 -1.93
C ASP A 220 -10.97 -4.56 -3.17
N VAL A 221 -10.87 -5.41 -4.19
CA VAL A 221 -10.11 -5.14 -5.42
C VAL A 221 -10.75 -4.03 -6.26
N ARG A 222 -12.09 -3.87 -6.24
CA ARG A 222 -12.78 -2.84 -7.02
C ARG A 222 -12.47 -1.45 -6.50
N ASP A 223 -12.51 -1.27 -5.19
CA ASP A 223 -12.19 0.00 -4.55
C ASP A 223 -10.72 0.38 -4.80
N ALA A 224 -9.80 -0.59 -4.72
CA ALA A 224 -8.39 -0.36 -5.05
C ALA A 224 -8.21 0.07 -6.51
N ALA A 225 -8.87 -0.62 -7.43
CA ALA A 225 -8.83 -0.29 -8.86
C ALA A 225 -9.40 1.10 -9.15
N LEU A 226 -10.52 1.46 -8.50
CA LEU A 226 -11.16 2.75 -8.66
C LEU A 226 -10.28 3.89 -8.15
N ILE A 227 -9.72 3.76 -6.94
CA ILE A 227 -8.79 4.75 -6.38
C ILE A 227 -7.55 4.86 -7.27
N LEU A 228 -6.99 3.73 -7.73
CA LEU A 228 -5.85 3.75 -8.65
C LEU A 228 -6.15 4.51 -9.94
N ALA A 229 -7.32 4.29 -10.54
CA ALA A 229 -7.74 5.02 -11.74
C ALA A 229 -7.75 6.53 -11.51
N VAL A 230 -8.26 6.97 -10.36
CA VAL A 230 -8.35 8.40 -9.99
C VAL A 230 -6.97 9.03 -9.82
N ILE A 231 -6.04 8.36 -9.13
CA ILE A 231 -4.72 8.95 -8.83
C ILE A 231 -3.70 8.78 -9.96
N SER A 232 -3.99 7.98 -11.00
CA SER A 232 -3.10 7.69 -12.13
C SER A 232 -3.07 8.80 -13.18
N GLY A 233 -2.01 8.81 -13.98
CA GLY A 233 -1.88 9.64 -15.17
C GLY A 233 -0.64 10.54 -15.17
N PHE A 234 -0.36 11.14 -16.33
CA PHE A 234 0.77 12.04 -16.51
C PHE A 234 0.68 13.27 -15.61
N ASP A 235 1.82 13.74 -15.11
CA ASP A 235 1.94 14.94 -14.30
C ASP A 235 3.18 15.75 -14.75
N GLU A 236 2.94 17.01 -15.13
CA GLU A 236 4.02 17.91 -15.53
C GLU A 236 5.00 18.24 -14.40
N ASN A 237 4.58 18.07 -13.13
CA ASN A 237 5.40 18.28 -11.96
C ASN A 237 6.25 17.04 -11.60
N ASP A 238 5.93 15.87 -12.15
CA ASP A 238 6.70 14.62 -12.01
C ASP A 238 6.95 14.02 -13.39
N LEU A 239 8.03 14.41 -14.03
CA LEU A 239 8.40 13.94 -15.37
C LEU A 239 8.78 12.44 -15.43
N THR A 240 8.82 11.76 -14.31
CA THR A 240 8.96 10.28 -14.27
C THR A 240 7.64 9.57 -14.52
N THR A 241 6.51 10.30 -14.52
CA THR A 241 5.21 9.71 -14.81
C THR A 241 5.11 9.28 -16.28
N VAL A 242 4.54 8.08 -16.47
CA VAL A 242 4.34 7.54 -17.83
C VAL A 242 3.29 8.35 -18.58
N PRO A 243 3.50 8.69 -19.87
CA PRO A 243 2.59 9.52 -20.66
C PRO A 243 1.33 8.75 -21.12
N ASN A 244 0.83 7.86 -20.29
CA ASN A 244 -0.32 7.02 -20.60
C ASN A 244 -1.59 7.53 -19.91
N ILE A 245 -2.73 7.27 -20.54
CA ILE A 245 -4.05 7.52 -19.97
C ILE A 245 -4.21 6.66 -18.70
N ALA A 246 -4.96 7.19 -17.73
CA ALA A 246 -5.32 6.43 -16.52
C ALA A 246 -5.95 5.07 -16.90
N PRO A 247 -5.68 4.00 -16.11
CA PRO A 247 -6.20 2.68 -16.42
C PRO A 247 -7.73 2.65 -16.32
N THR A 248 -8.36 1.86 -17.18
CA THR A 248 -9.77 1.52 -17.06
C THR A 248 -9.93 0.07 -16.63
N PHE A 249 -10.91 -0.20 -15.78
CA PHE A 249 -11.13 -1.51 -15.17
C PHE A 249 -12.48 -2.11 -15.59
N ASN A 250 -12.87 -1.90 -16.84
CA ASN A 250 -14.20 -2.29 -17.38
C ASN A 250 -14.49 -3.80 -17.23
N ASP A 251 -13.43 -4.63 -17.33
CA ASP A 251 -13.56 -6.08 -17.28
C ASP A 251 -13.28 -6.68 -15.89
N ILE A 252 -13.22 -5.85 -14.83
CA ILE A 252 -12.85 -6.29 -13.48
C ILE A 252 -13.81 -7.35 -12.91
N GLU A 253 -15.08 -7.34 -13.32
CA GLU A 253 -16.09 -8.31 -12.86
C GLU A 253 -16.16 -9.59 -13.74
N ASN A 254 -15.39 -9.63 -14.83
CA ASN A 254 -15.32 -10.81 -15.71
C ASN A 254 -14.39 -11.87 -15.09
N THR A 255 -14.98 -12.92 -14.55
CA THR A 255 -14.27 -14.02 -13.88
C THR A 255 -13.80 -15.14 -14.84
N ASN A 256 -14.10 -15.06 -16.13
CA ASN A 256 -13.55 -16.01 -17.10
C ASN A 256 -12.10 -15.66 -17.40
N LEU A 257 -11.17 -16.57 -17.12
CA LEU A 257 -9.73 -16.42 -17.34
C LEU A 257 -9.21 -17.28 -18.49
N ASP A 258 -10.09 -17.74 -19.40
CA ASP A 258 -9.67 -18.47 -20.61
C ASP A 258 -8.65 -17.63 -21.41
N GLY A 259 -7.53 -18.27 -21.76
CA GLY A 259 -6.43 -17.64 -22.48
C GLY A 259 -5.44 -16.85 -21.60
N VAL A 260 -5.70 -16.72 -20.28
CA VAL A 260 -4.76 -16.13 -19.33
C VAL A 260 -3.75 -17.19 -18.88
N THR A 261 -2.46 -16.89 -19.01
CA THR A 261 -1.36 -17.74 -18.54
C THR A 261 -0.74 -17.17 -17.29
N ILE A 262 -0.78 -17.93 -16.19
CA ILE A 262 -0.23 -17.54 -14.90
C ILE A 262 1.04 -18.35 -14.62
N GLY A 263 2.15 -17.64 -14.41
CA GLY A 263 3.42 -18.25 -14.01
C GLY A 263 3.45 -18.55 -12.50
N TYR A 264 4.02 -19.69 -12.15
CA TYR A 264 4.35 -20.06 -10.78
C TYR A 264 5.72 -20.71 -10.73
N SER A 265 6.59 -20.22 -9.84
CA SER A 265 7.88 -20.85 -9.57
C SER A 265 7.82 -21.48 -8.19
N GLU A 266 7.82 -22.82 -8.12
CA GLU A 266 7.76 -23.56 -6.86
C GLU A 266 8.96 -23.22 -5.97
N HIS A 267 10.18 -23.27 -6.52
CA HIS A 267 11.40 -22.93 -5.78
C HIS A 267 11.35 -21.51 -5.20
N TYR A 268 11.02 -20.50 -6.01
CA TYR A 268 10.95 -19.10 -5.55
C TYR A 268 9.85 -18.89 -4.50
N SER A 269 8.69 -19.54 -4.65
CA SER A 269 7.50 -19.30 -3.85
C SER A 269 7.43 -20.14 -2.57
N GLU A 270 8.22 -21.21 -2.45
CA GLU A 270 8.07 -22.17 -1.34
C GLU A 270 9.33 -22.35 -0.50
N ASP A 271 10.52 -22.13 -1.04
CA ASP A 271 11.76 -22.31 -0.28
C ASP A 271 11.86 -21.30 0.88
N GLY A 272 11.92 -21.83 2.13
CA GLY A 272 11.97 -21.03 3.35
C GLY A 272 10.68 -20.24 3.68
N VAL A 273 9.56 -20.57 3.05
CA VAL A 273 8.25 -19.97 3.30
C VAL A 273 7.43 -20.82 4.26
N ASP A 274 6.59 -20.17 5.08
CA ASP A 274 5.70 -20.84 6.02
C ASP A 274 4.71 -21.76 5.29
N GLY A 275 4.47 -22.96 5.84
CA GLY A 275 3.63 -23.98 5.20
C GLY A 275 2.16 -23.58 5.01
N GLU A 276 1.60 -22.73 5.88
CA GLU A 276 0.23 -22.23 5.72
C GLU A 276 0.14 -21.23 4.56
N ILE A 277 1.18 -20.40 4.37
CA ILE A 277 1.29 -19.48 3.23
C ILE A 277 1.42 -20.28 1.92
N ILE A 278 2.28 -21.31 1.87
CA ILE A 278 2.43 -22.19 0.70
C ILE A 278 1.07 -22.81 0.34
N LYS A 279 0.38 -23.40 1.33
CA LYS A 279 -0.94 -24.01 1.12
C LYS A 279 -1.96 -23.02 0.59
N ALA A 280 -2.00 -21.81 1.16
CA ALA A 280 -2.88 -20.75 0.68
C ALA A 280 -2.56 -20.33 -0.76
N THR A 281 -1.27 -20.20 -1.10
CA THR A 281 -0.83 -19.84 -2.47
C THR A 281 -1.20 -20.93 -3.48
N ARG A 282 -1.01 -22.20 -3.15
CA ARG A 282 -1.40 -23.32 -4.03
C ARG A 282 -2.93 -23.36 -4.25
N ASN A 283 -3.73 -23.10 -3.21
CA ASN A 283 -5.20 -23.02 -3.33
C ASN A 283 -5.62 -21.89 -4.30
N VAL A 284 -4.92 -20.75 -4.29
CA VAL A 284 -5.18 -19.68 -5.27
C VAL A 284 -5.01 -20.17 -6.69
N LEU A 285 -3.92 -20.90 -6.97
CA LEU A 285 -3.64 -21.44 -8.31
C LEU A 285 -4.75 -22.40 -8.77
N GLU A 286 -5.22 -23.28 -7.88
CA GLU A 286 -6.34 -24.21 -8.17
C GLU A 286 -7.62 -23.47 -8.52
N ILE A 287 -7.96 -22.42 -7.75
CA ILE A 287 -9.14 -21.57 -7.99
C ILE A 287 -9.03 -20.87 -9.34
N LEU A 288 -7.88 -20.24 -9.65
CA LEU A 288 -7.70 -19.54 -10.92
C LEU A 288 -7.73 -20.50 -12.13
N GLN A 289 -7.19 -21.70 -11.96
CA GLN A 289 -7.27 -22.76 -12.99
C GLN A 289 -8.71 -23.20 -13.21
N HIS A 290 -9.54 -23.31 -12.15
CA HIS A 290 -10.96 -23.60 -12.27
C HIS A 290 -11.73 -22.52 -13.07
N HIS A 291 -11.26 -21.28 -13.02
CA HIS A 291 -11.78 -20.16 -13.82
C HIS A 291 -11.21 -20.05 -15.25
N GLY A 292 -10.43 -21.04 -15.71
CA GLY A 292 -9.92 -21.14 -17.07
C GLY A 292 -8.47 -20.70 -17.26
N ALA A 293 -7.78 -20.21 -16.21
CA ALA A 293 -6.38 -19.83 -16.33
C ALA A 293 -5.47 -21.07 -16.58
N THR A 294 -4.47 -20.91 -17.41
CA THR A 294 -3.40 -21.90 -17.59
C THR A 294 -2.28 -21.62 -16.60
N ILE A 295 -1.99 -22.58 -15.72
CA ILE A 295 -0.85 -22.45 -14.79
C ILE A 295 0.41 -23.02 -15.48
N LYS A 296 1.44 -22.17 -15.59
CA LYS A 296 2.73 -22.51 -16.21
C LYS A 296 3.83 -22.49 -15.14
N ASN A 297 4.56 -23.59 -15.02
CA ASN A 297 5.77 -23.58 -14.20
C ASN A 297 6.84 -22.71 -14.87
N ILE A 298 7.44 -21.79 -14.10
CA ILE A 298 8.50 -20.90 -14.54
C ILE A 298 9.74 -21.05 -13.66
N GLU A 299 10.91 -20.85 -14.24
CA GLU A 299 12.17 -20.81 -13.51
C GLU A 299 12.45 -19.38 -13.04
N LEU A 300 12.61 -19.20 -11.74
CA LEU A 300 13.03 -17.95 -11.13
C LEU A 300 13.97 -18.26 -9.95
N ASP A 301 15.23 -18.55 -10.30
CA ASP A 301 16.24 -18.95 -9.34
C ASP A 301 17.12 -17.74 -8.93
N ASP A 302 17.71 -17.84 -7.72
CA ASP A 302 18.78 -16.97 -7.26
C ASP A 302 18.39 -15.45 -7.24
N ILE A 303 17.11 -15.15 -6.95
CA ILE A 303 16.66 -13.75 -6.78
C ILE A 303 17.20 -13.17 -5.49
N ASP A 304 17.35 -13.99 -4.45
CA ASP A 304 17.80 -13.53 -3.13
C ASP A 304 19.20 -12.92 -3.15
N SER A 305 20.07 -13.36 -4.09
CA SER A 305 21.43 -12.81 -4.25
C SER A 305 21.44 -11.32 -4.62
N PHE A 306 20.34 -10.78 -5.18
CA PHE A 306 20.21 -9.38 -5.57
C PHE A 306 19.62 -8.48 -4.48
N LEU A 307 18.99 -9.05 -3.44
CA LEU A 307 18.30 -8.29 -2.40
C LEU A 307 19.23 -7.35 -1.60
N PRO A 308 20.49 -7.72 -1.27
CA PRO A 308 21.38 -6.83 -0.54
C PRO A 308 21.65 -5.49 -1.24
N ALA A 309 21.64 -5.46 -2.57
CA ALA A 309 21.84 -4.24 -3.35
C ALA A 309 20.74 -3.18 -3.09
N TRP A 310 19.53 -3.61 -2.70
CA TRP A 310 18.45 -2.71 -2.35
C TRP A 310 18.80 -1.83 -1.14
N LYS A 311 19.45 -2.39 -0.12
CA LYS A 311 19.89 -1.62 1.06
C LYS A 311 20.80 -0.48 0.63
N THR A 312 21.82 -0.76 -0.21
CA THR A 312 22.76 0.25 -0.70
C THR A 312 22.07 1.37 -1.49
N LEU A 313 21.18 1.01 -2.43
CA LEU A 313 20.44 1.99 -3.23
C LEU A 313 19.52 2.83 -2.32
N CYS A 314 18.71 2.17 -1.51
CA CYS A 314 17.71 2.84 -0.68
C CYS A 314 18.34 3.72 0.41
N THR A 315 19.44 3.29 1.05
CA THR A 315 20.12 4.12 2.06
C THR A 315 20.76 5.37 1.45
N ALA A 316 21.42 5.24 0.29
CA ALA A 316 22.05 6.37 -0.40
C ALA A 316 21.02 7.40 -0.86
N GLU A 317 19.89 6.93 -1.41
CA GLU A 317 18.81 7.82 -1.86
C GLU A 317 18.06 8.45 -0.66
N ALA A 318 17.84 7.71 0.43
CA ALA A 318 17.27 8.24 1.66
C ALA A 318 18.15 9.33 2.28
N PHE A 319 19.48 9.11 2.33
CA PHE A 319 20.41 10.11 2.78
C PHE A 319 20.31 11.39 1.92
N ASN A 320 20.25 11.25 0.61
CA ASN A 320 20.08 12.39 -0.29
C ASN A 320 18.77 13.15 -0.03
N ALA A 321 17.66 12.43 0.15
CA ALA A 321 16.35 13.01 0.45
C ALA A 321 16.33 13.80 1.79
N HIS A 322 17.13 13.37 2.77
CA HIS A 322 17.25 14.01 4.08
C HIS A 322 18.47 14.92 4.24
N SER A 323 19.23 15.17 3.17
CA SER A 323 20.51 15.93 3.19
C SER A 323 20.39 17.36 3.74
N SER A 324 19.20 17.98 3.69
CA SER A 324 18.94 19.30 4.28
C SER A 324 18.85 19.28 5.81
N PHE A 325 18.75 18.12 6.44
CA PHE A 325 18.57 17.96 7.88
C PHE A 325 19.66 17.10 8.52
N PHE A 326 20.22 16.17 7.77
CA PHE A 326 21.19 15.20 8.25
C PHE A 326 22.59 15.49 7.64
N PRO A 327 23.71 15.50 8.44
CA PRO A 327 23.79 15.03 9.84
C PRO A 327 23.50 16.07 10.91
N GLU A 328 23.28 17.35 10.60
CA GLU A 328 23.18 18.45 11.57
C GLU A 328 22.10 18.22 12.65
N ARG A 329 20.96 17.63 12.25
CA ARG A 329 19.84 17.33 13.12
C ARG A 329 19.70 15.81 13.42
N ALA A 330 20.81 15.07 13.38
CA ALA A 330 20.79 13.61 13.52
C ALA A 330 20.12 13.09 14.81
N LEU A 331 20.18 13.85 15.92
CA LEU A 331 19.58 13.47 17.20
C LEU A 331 18.04 13.59 17.23
N GLU A 332 17.43 14.22 16.25
CA GLU A 332 15.99 14.32 16.12
C GLU A 332 15.37 13.11 15.40
N TYR A 333 16.19 12.28 14.78
CA TYR A 333 15.78 11.02 14.19
C TYR A 333 15.77 9.88 15.22
N GLY A 334 14.82 8.97 15.09
CA GLY A 334 14.80 7.73 15.84
C GLY A 334 16.02 6.85 15.52
N LEU A 335 16.38 5.98 16.46
CA LEU A 335 17.62 5.19 16.37
C LEU A 335 17.70 4.35 15.10
N TRP A 336 16.57 3.79 14.66
CA TRP A 336 16.52 2.93 13.49
C TRP A 336 16.83 3.72 12.19
N PHE A 337 16.06 4.79 11.95
CA PHE A 337 16.17 5.56 10.72
C PHE A 337 17.46 6.39 10.68
N ARG A 338 17.93 6.87 11.85
CA ARG A 338 19.25 7.49 11.94
C ARG A 338 20.36 6.56 11.46
N GLY A 339 20.37 5.30 11.92
CA GLY A 339 21.35 4.31 11.45
C GLY A 339 21.24 4.03 9.95
N TRP A 340 20.02 4.13 9.38
CA TRP A 340 19.79 4.03 7.94
C TRP A 340 20.44 5.18 7.17
N LEU A 341 20.29 6.42 7.66
CA LEU A 341 20.91 7.62 7.07
C LEU A 341 22.45 7.63 7.25
N GLU A 342 22.95 7.20 8.41
CA GLU A 342 24.40 7.04 8.66
C GLU A 342 25.01 6.05 7.68
N HIS A 343 24.33 4.94 7.40
CA HIS A 343 24.78 4.00 6.37
C HIS A 343 24.76 4.65 4.98
N GLY A 344 23.71 5.37 4.61
CA GLY A 344 23.60 6.08 3.34
C GLY A 344 24.70 7.11 3.13
N LEU A 345 25.07 7.85 4.18
CA LEU A 345 26.21 8.81 4.17
C LEU A 345 27.54 8.10 3.84
N SER A 346 27.71 6.84 4.25
CA SER A 346 28.94 6.08 4.01
C SER A 346 29.02 5.39 2.65
N VAL A 347 27.91 5.30 1.90
CA VAL A 347 27.88 4.64 0.59
C VAL A 347 28.73 5.41 -0.42
N THR A 348 29.71 4.73 -0.99
CA THR A 348 30.56 5.30 -2.05
C THR A 348 29.85 5.25 -3.42
N SER A 349 30.28 6.09 -4.36
CA SER A 349 29.80 6.02 -5.74
C SER A 349 30.04 4.66 -6.40
N GLN A 350 31.14 3.98 -6.04
CA GLN A 350 31.43 2.64 -6.56
C GLN A 350 30.38 1.63 -6.07
N GLU A 351 30.08 1.62 -4.77
CA GLU A 351 29.08 0.72 -4.19
C GLU A 351 27.69 0.97 -4.77
N TYR A 352 27.29 2.23 -4.95
CA TYR A 352 26.03 2.59 -5.57
C TYR A 352 25.95 2.11 -7.04
N ILE A 353 27.02 2.25 -7.81
CA ILE A 353 27.10 1.76 -9.19
C ILE A 353 27.00 0.23 -9.24
N ASP A 354 27.69 -0.47 -8.34
CA ASP A 354 27.67 -1.93 -8.29
C ASP A 354 26.27 -2.44 -7.87
N ALA A 355 25.62 -1.79 -6.90
CA ALA A 355 24.24 -2.07 -6.54
C ALA A 355 23.26 -1.81 -7.70
N SER A 356 23.45 -0.72 -8.45
CA SER A 356 22.65 -0.42 -9.65
C SER A 356 22.83 -1.50 -10.73
N ARG A 357 24.05 -2.04 -10.92
CA ARG A 357 24.29 -3.17 -11.82
C ARG A 357 23.55 -4.44 -11.37
N GLN A 358 23.56 -4.73 -10.06
CA GLN A 358 22.81 -5.88 -9.51
C GLN A 358 21.31 -5.72 -9.77
N ARG A 359 20.76 -4.52 -9.59
CA ARG A 359 19.36 -4.20 -9.96
C ARG A 359 19.08 -4.53 -11.44
N VAL A 360 19.95 -4.11 -12.35
CA VAL A 360 19.81 -4.40 -13.80
C VAL A 360 19.81 -5.90 -14.09
N LEU A 361 20.69 -6.67 -13.43
CA LEU A 361 20.75 -8.13 -13.60
C LEU A 361 19.50 -8.82 -13.04
N CYS A 362 19.02 -8.41 -11.87
CA CYS A 362 17.75 -8.88 -11.30
C CYS A 362 16.58 -8.64 -12.28
N ASN A 363 16.48 -7.42 -12.80
CA ASN A 363 15.48 -7.05 -13.80
C ASN A 363 15.54 -7.92 -15.06
N GLY A 364 16.74 -8.31 -15.50
CA GLY A 364 16.97 -9.22 -16.61
C GLY A 364 16.42 -10.62 -16.34
N LYS A 365 16.67 -11.17 -15.12
CA LYS A 365 16.11 -12.46 -14.69
C LYS A 365 14.58 -12.44 -14.65
N LEU A 366 14.00 -11.42 -14.00
CA LEU A 366 12.54 -11.27 -13.95
C LEU A 366 11.93 -11.15 -15.34
N ARG A 367 12.51 -10.34 -16.22
CA ARG A 367 12.02 -10.21 -17.60
C ARG A 367 12.02 -11.55 -18.33
N LYS A 368 13.04 -12.38 -18.12
CA LYS A 368 13.11 -13.73 -18.71
C LYS A 368 12.00 -14.64 -18.17
N SER A 369 11.72 -14.60 -16.85
CA SER A 369 10.67 -15.43 -16.24
C SER A 369 9.26 -15.04 -16.68
N PHE A 370 9.06 -13.79 -17.09
CA PHE A 370 7.77 -13.30 -17.61
C PHE A 370 7.51 -13.61 -19.09
N VAL A 371 8.42 -14.31 -19.79
CA VAL A 371 8.21 -14.67 -21.20
C VAL A 371 7.10 -15.73 -21.32
N GLY A 372 6.02 -15.34 -22.02
CA GLY A 372 4.87 -16.22 -22.30
C GLY A 372 4.01 -16.52 -21.07
N ILE A 373 3.95 -15.57 -20.14
CA ILE A 373 2.95 -15.50 -19.08
C ILE A 373 2.35 -14.08 -19.03
N ASP A 374 1.11 -13.96 -18.57
CA ASP A 374 0.40 -12.69 -18.42
C ASP A 374 0.57 -12.13 -17.00
N ALA A 375 0.65 -13.01 -16.02
CA ALA A 375 0.85 -12.69 -14.61
C ALA A 375 1.67 -13.78 -13.90
N MET A 376 2.22 -13.45 -12.74
CA MET A 376 2.87 -14.39 -11.83
C MET A 376 2.17 -14.34 -10.46
N ILE A 377 1.93 -15.50 -9.87
CA ILE A 377 1.47 -15.63 -8.48
C ILE A 377 2.66 -16.00 -7.60
N SER A 378 2.76 -15.34 -6.46
CA SER A 378 3.68 -15.68 -5.38
C SER A 378 3.07 -15.33 -4.01
N PRO A 379 3.62 -15.80 -2.89
CA PRO A 379 3.35 -15.19 -1.60
C PRO A 379 3.67 -13.70 -1.58
N THR A 380 3.06 -12.93 -0.67
CA THR A 380 3.46 -11.53 -0.42
C THR A 380 4.61 -11.48 0.58
N VAL A 381 4.61 -12.38 1.54
CA VAL A 381 5.59 -12.48 2.65
C VAL A 381 6.01 -13.93 2.86
N THR A 382 7.17 -14.13 3.49
CA THR A 382 7.67 -15.49 3.79
C THR A 382 7.08 -16.06 5.09
N LYS A 383 6.60 -15.20 6.00
CA LYS A 383 6.03 -15.59 7.31
C LYS A 383 4.88 -14.67 7.67
N PRO A 384 3.91 -15.13 8.49
CA PRO A 384 2.86 -14.28 9.07
C PRO A 384 3.43 -13.12 9.90
N ALA A 385 2.57 -12.15 10.27
CA ALA A 385 2.94 -11.02 11.10
C ALA A 385 3.60 -11.48 12.41
N HIS A 386 4.80 -10.95 12.68
CA HIS A 386 5.59 -11.30 13.87
C HIS A 386 5.25 -10.39 15.05
N TYR A 387 5.70 -10.77 16.24
CA TYR A 387 5.58 -9.97 17.45
C TYR A 387 6.37 -8.66 17.34
N VAL A 388 5.79 -7.55 17.84
CA VAL A 388 6.42 -6.24 17.92
C VAL A 388 6.14 -5.60 19.28
N ASP A 389 7.19 -5.07 19.91
CA ASP A 389 7.11 -4.24 21.11
C ASP A 389 7.89 -2.92 20.91
N ASP A 390 7.90 -2.09 21.95
CA ASP A 390 8.59 -0.79 21.92
C ASP A 390 10.10 -0.93 21.66
N SER A 391 10.74 -2.02 22.12
CA SER A 391 12.17 -2.25 21.90
C SER A 391 12.49 -2.53 20.43
N ILE A 392 11.55 -3.15 19.72
CA ILE A 392 11.64 -3.41 18.28
C ILE A 392 11.24 -2.16 17.49
N GLY A 393 10.18 -1.48 17.92
CA GLY A 393 9.62 -0.32 17.22
C GLY A 393 10.51 0.92 17.31
N TYR A 394 11.07 1.22 18.47
CA TYR A 394 11.93 2.40 18.72
C TYR A 394 13.43 2.08 18.80
N GLY A 395 13.79 0.80 18.73
CA GLY A 395 15.17 0.34 18.82
C GLY A 395 16.04 0.70 17.62
N PRO A 396 17.33 0.37 17.70
CA PRO A 396 18.24 0.56 16.57
C PRO A 396 17.92 -0.40 15.42
N MET A 397 18.46 -0.10 14.25
CA MET A 397 18.38 -0.98 13.09
C MET A 397 18.93 -2.38 13.43
N ASP A 398 18.14 -3.42 13.15
CA ASP A 398 18.52 -4.82 13.40
C ASP A 398 18.79 -5.54 12.07
N ASP A 399 20.06 -5.70 11.75
CA ASP A 399 20.50 -6.39 10.53
C ASP A 399 20.36 -7.93 10.62
N ARG A 400 20.05 -8.48 11.79
CA ARG A 400 19.93 -9.95 11.99
C ARG A 400 18.74 -10.56 11.23
N ARG A 401 17.73 -9.74 10.87
CA ARG A 401 16.58 -10.23 10.12
C ARG A 401 16.92 -10.62 8.69
N GLY A 402 18.06 -10.15 8.17
CA GLY A 402 18.44 -10.38 6.77
C GLY A 402 17.46 -9.70 5.79
N THR A 403 17.60 -10.04 4.51
CA THR A 403 16.76 -9.48 3.43
C THR A 403 15.71 -10.46 2.90
N SER A 404 15.68 -11.70 3.38
CA SER A 404 14.80 -12.76 2.84
C SER A 404 13.30 -12.43 2.94
N PHE A 405 12.87 -11.62 3.91
CA PHE A 405 11.48 -11.18 4.02
C PHE A 405 11.05 -10.28 2.86
N GLN A 406 11.99 -9.67 2.13
CA GLN A 406 11.76 -8.79 0.98
C GLN A 406 11.81 -9.54 -0.36
N ARG A 407 12.02 -10.86 -0.36
CA ARG A 407 12.14 -11.70 -1.57
C ARG A 407 11.03 -11.43 -2.58
N PHE A 408 9.79 -11.32 -2.12
CA PHE A 408 8.63 -11.17 -2.98
C PHE A 408 8.30 -9.71 -3.33
N THR A 409 8.96 -8.76 -2.70
CA THR A 409 8.62 -7.34 -2.85
C THR A 409 9.68 -6.54 -3.59
N VAL A 410 10.91 -6.54 -3.13
CA VAL A 410 12.02 -5.75 -3.71
C VAL A 410 12.25 -5.97 -5.21
N PRO A 411 12.19 -7.19 -5.75
CA PRO A 411 12.39 -7.40 -7.18
C PRO A 411 11.41 -6.61 -8.06
N PHE A 412 10.17 -6.38 -7.57
CA PHE A 412 9.15 -5.60 -8.26
C PHE A 412 9.27 -4.09 -8.04
N ASP A 413 10.04 -3.64 -7.05
CA ASP A 413 10.46 -2.25 -6.93
C ASP A 413 11.65 -1.96 -7.86
N TYR A 414 12.55 -2.93 -8.02
CA TYR A 414 13.68 -2.82 -8.93
C TYR A 414 13.26 -2.59 -10.38
N ASN A 415 12.30 -3.35 -10.88
CA ASN A 415 11.84 -3.28 -12.27
C ASN A 415 10.63 -2.38 -12.47
N GLY A 416 10.00 -1.91 -11.37
CA GLY A 416 8.80 -1.08 -11.41
C GLY A 416 7.55 -1.80 -11.94
N TYR A 417 7.52 -3.13 -11.97
CA TYR A 417 6.36 -3.89 -12.43
C TYR A 417 5.22 -3.82 -11.40
N PRO A 418 3.95 -3.75 -11.84
CA PRO A 418 2.81 -3.65 -10.94
C PRO A 418 2.58 -4.95 -10.18
N THR A 419 2.06 -4.81 -8.94
CA THR A 419 1.62 -5.95 -8.13
C THR A 419 0.32 -5.64 -7.42
N VAL A 420 -0.54 -6.65 -7.25
CA VAL A 420 -1.77 -6.60 -6.46
C VAL A 420 -1.66 -7.63 -5.34
N THR A 421 -1.60 -7.17 -4.09
CA THR A 421 -1.69 -8.02 -2.89
C THR A 421 -3.15 -8.27 -2.57
N VAL A 422 -3.51 -9.52 -2.27
CA VAL A 422 -4.88 -9.91 -1.93
C VAL A 422 -4.86 -10.85 -0.72
N PRO A 423 -5.80 -10.71 0.25
CA PRO A 423 -5.96 -11.66 1.34
C PRO A 423 -6.23 -13.08 0.83
N SER A 424 -5.71 -14.09 1.51
CA SER A 424 -5.90 -15.51 1.15
C SER A 424 -6.43 -16.35 2.32
N GLY A 425 -7.11 -15.73 3.28
CA GLY A 425 -7.68 -16.35 4.46
C GLY A 425 -6.89 -16.02 5.72
N LEU A 426 -7.14 -16.79 6.77
CA LEU A 426 -6.45 -16.68 8.06
C LEU A 426 -5.59 -17.93 8.32
N ASN A 427 -4.48 -17.75 9.03
CA ASN A 427 -3.72 -18.86 9.57
C ASN A 427 -4.42 -19.43 10.84
N LYS A 428 -3.83 -20.47 11.43
CA LYS A 428 -4.34 -21.10 12.65
C LYS A 428 -4.40 -20.16 13.87
N ASP A 429 -3.61 -19.09 13.86
CA ASP A 429 -3.55 -18.10 14.95
C ASP A 429 -4.49 -16.90 14.69
N GLY A 430 -5.33 -16.97 13.64
CA GLY A 430 -6.28 -15.91 13.28
C GLY A 430 -5.65 -14.70 12.57
N LEU A 431 -4.42 -14.80 12.11
CA LEU A 431 -3.74 -13.73 11.38
C LEU A 431 -3.93 -13.86 9.86
N PRO A 432 -4.06 -12.74 9.13
CA PRO A 432 -4.23 -12.76 7.69
C PRO A 432 -3.06 -13.42 6.95
N LEU A 433 -3.41 -14.21 5.94
CA LEU A 433 -2.52 -14.69 4.90
C LEU A 433 -2.78 -13.90 3.62
N SER A 434 -1.80 -13.78 2.74
CA SER A 434 -1.93 -13.05 1.49
C SER A 434 -1.05 -13.63 0.39
N ILE A 435 -1.51 -13.38 -0.84
CA ILE A 435 -0.74 -13.62 -2.06
C ILE A 435 -0.56 -12.31 -2.82
N GLN A 436 0.35 -12.30 -3.76
CA GLN A 436 0.48 -11.20 -4.70
C GLN A 436 0.40 -11.71 -6.15
N VAL A 437 -0.31 -10.92 -6.98
CA VAL A 437 -0.40 -11.07 -8.43
C VAL A 437 0.50 -10.01 -9.04
N SER A 438 1.55 -10.41 -9.76
CA SER A 438 2.52 -9.51 -10.39
C SER A 438 2.41 -9.59 -11.90
N GLY A 439 2.65 -8.49 -12.62
CA GLY A 439 2.47 -8.49 -14.08
C GLY A 439 3.42 -7.57 -14.82
N HIS A 440 3.25 -7.52 -16.14
CA HIS A 440 3.99 -6.62 -17.02
C HIS A 440 3.69 -5.13 -16.70
N PRO A 441 4.57 -4.20 -17.08
CA PRO A 441 4.26 -2.79 -16.95
C PRO A 441 2.90 -2.43 -17.54
N LEU A 442 2.12 -1.64 -16.82
CA LEU A 442 0.80 -1.15 -17.22
C LEU A 442 -0.29 -2.23 -17.31
N SER A 443 -0.07 -3.42 -16.74
CA SER A 443 -1.06 -4.51 -16.74
C SER A 443 -2.02 -4.50 -15.54
N GLU A 444 -2.09 -3.42 -14.77
CA GLU A 444 -2.95 -3.33 -13.57
C GLU A 444 -4.40 -3.78 -13.83
N PRO A 445 -5.04 -3.48 -14.99
CA PRO A 445 -6.39 -3.97 -15.24
C PRO A 445 -6.50 -5.50 -15.27
N MET A 446 -5.52 -6.17 -15.89
CA MET A 446 -5.47 -7.65 -15.92
C MET A 446 -5.21 -8.22 -14.53
N LEU A 447 -4.26 -7.63 -13.76
CA LEU A 447 -3.95 -8.07 -12.41
C LEU A 447 -5.15 -7.93 -11.47
N CYS A 448 -5.86 -6.81 -11.54
CA CYS A 448 -7.08 -6.59 -10.77
C CYS A 448 -8.20 -7.57 -11.16
N ARG A 449 -8.35 -7.90 -12.45
CA ARG A 449 -9.31 -8.91 -12.90
C ARG A 449 -8.98 -10.30 -12.33
N ILE A 450 -7.70 -10.73 -12.36
CA ILE A 450 -7.26 -12.00 -11.77
C ILE A 450 -7.51 -11.98 -10.24
N ALA A 451 -7.09 -10.92 -9.56
CA ALA A 451 -7.27 -10.74 -8.12
C ALA A 451 -8.76 -10.74 -7.72
N ARG A 452 -9.61 -10.05 -8.49
CA ARG A 452 -11.07 -9.99 -8.26
C ARG A 452 -11.75 -11.34 -8.47
N THR A 453 -11.33 -12.11 -9.49
CA THR A 453 -11.84 -13.47 -9.73
C THR A 453 -11.59 -14.35 -8.51
N TYR A 454 -10.40 -14.29 -7.94
CA TYR A 454 -10.03 -15.01 -6.75
C TYR A 454 -10.81 -14.52 -5.51
N GLU A 455 -10.87 -13.21 -5.27
CA GLU A 455 -11.59 -12.59 -4.16
C GLU A 455 -13.07 -13.01 -4.12
N LYS A 456 -13.76 -13.00 -5.25
CA LYS A 456 -15.15 -13.47 -5.37
C LYS A 456 -15.30 -14.95 -5.02
N SER A 457 -14.35 -15.78 -5.44
CA SER A 457 -14.41 -17.23 -5.22
C SER A 457 -14.21 -17.62 -3.77
N LEU A 458 -13.45 -16.86 -3.00
CA LEU A 458 -13.28 -17.06 -1.57
C LEU A 458 -14.40 -16.47 -0.71
N GLY A 459 -15.28 -15.64 -1.27
CA GLY A 459 -16.33 -14.98 -0.52
C GLY A 459 -15.80 -14.03 0.58
N LEU A 460 -14.67 -13.38 0.35
CA LEU A 460 -14.01 -12.46 1.30
C LEU A 460 -14.72 -11.10 1.45
N THR A 461 -16.00 -11.02 1.13
CA THR A 461 -16.80 -9.78 1.15
C THR A 461 -16.95 -9.13 2.53
N ASN A 462 -16.58 -9.80 3.60
CA ASN A 462 -16.60 -9.30 4.98
C ASN A 462 -15.31 -9.67 5.72
N PHE A 463 -14.19 -9.59 5.00
CA PHE A 463 -12.88 -9.91 5.58
C PHE A 463 -12.32 -8.70 6.32
N HIS A 464 -12.62 -8.62 7.60
CA HIS A 464 -12.15 -7.59 8.52
C HIS A 464 -11.98 -8.17 9.93
N PRO A 465 -11.16 -7.53 10.80
CA PRO A 465 -11.01 -7.99 12.18
C PRO A 465 -12.33 -7.93 12.94
N ASN A 466 -12.55 -8.90 13.84
CA ASN A 466 -13.68 -8.88 14.74
C ASN A 466 -13.32 -8.05 15.98
N LEU A 467 -13.98 -6.90 16.14
CA LEU A 467 -13.75 -5.98 17.26
C LEU A 467 -14.70 -6.22 18.46
N GLU A 468 -15.62 -7.19 18.32
CA GLU A 468 -16.62 -7.53 19.34
C GLU A 468 -16.18 -8.72 20.22
N GLY A 469 -14.87 -8.89 20.43
CA GLY A 469 -14.29 -9.95 21.23
C GLY A 469 -14.02 -9.56 22.67
#